data_14ecb735933b36cc561785df34ee9f5a
#
_entry.id   14ecb735933b36cc561785df34ee9f5a
#
_cell.length_a   1.000
_cell.length_b   1.000
_cell.length_c   1.000
_cell.angle_alpha   90.00
_cell.angle_beta   90.00
_cell.angle_gamma   90.00
#
_symmetry.space_group_name_H-M   'P 1'
#
loop_
_entity.id
_entity.type
_entity.pdbx_description
1 polymer ?
#
loop_
_entity_poly.entity_id
_entity_poly.type
_entity_poly.pdbx_seq_one_letter_code
_entity_poly.pdbx_strand_id
1 'polypeptide(L)'
;MKLPKSLKYLLLAPILMASLSSCGNNDSNLQVAVLGDAVVALPTITNIDYEKGLKKNKEMFGKFGCSGIGKVLDNGDMVVGRSFDLYYSNNPAYLIRTEVKDCYKTIGLSYNTFDGKTFKEIKEKGVSQDELLTLLFFTVDVMNEKGLYIEANMRDEQPESTGIKASTGTNPGAELSMSFPALVRYLGEKCADVNEAVEMAKTINVYGMITDEFAWGGGYFMADASGHYGVLELVDNKLIWSDNYNSQCNFYVNSEYKDKATIGSGLGRYYLLNSEIDSVESEEDMATLMKKVRYSQILDPRTCIFDPTSEVCGYGDAYNDFGGALTLEMCRSGKYKDEIIAMMDASKAKERQKTLQQLKDDGKEWESVWQTVANCNNKTLRVTFFEDDKLTFNFSF
;
A
#
# COMPACT_ATOMS: atom_id res chain seq x y z
N MET A 1 25.62 -10.07 34.22
CA MET A 1 24.25 -10.60 34.06
C MET A 1 23.74 -10.00 32.77
N LYS A 2 23.74 -10.77 31.68
CA LYS A 2 23.29 -10.31 30.35
C LYS A 2 21.76 -10.37 30.31
N LEU A 3 21.09 -9.25 30.08
CA LEU A 3 19.66 -9.20 29.88
C LEU A 3 19.28 -9.94 28.60
N PRO A 4 18.16 -10.68 28.59
CA PRO A 4 17.73 -11.42 27.41
C PRO A 4 17.29 -10.47 26.26
N LYS A 5 17.63 -10.87 25.03
CA LYS A 5 17.37 -10.13 23.78
C LYS A 5 15.89 -10.06 23.35
N SER A 6 14.94 -10.36 24.24
CA SER A 6 13.52 -10.54 23.90
C SER A 6 12.59 -9.41 24.38
N LEU A 7 13.08 -8.20 24.61
CA LEU A 7 12.23 -7.08 25.00
C LEU A 7 12.51 -5.84 24.14
N LYS A 8 12.16 -5.88 22.87
CA LYS A 8 12.01 -4.69 22.03
C LYS A 8 10.55 -4.46 21.60
N TYR A 9 9.60 -4.86 22.44
CA TYR A 9 8.24 -4.37 22.34
C TYR A 9 8.14 -3.08 23.15
N LEU A 10 8.39 -1.95 22.53
CA LEU A 10 7.96 -0.69 23.09
C LEU A 10 6.42 -0.67 23.02
N LEU A 11 5.77 -1.11 24.09
CA LEU A 11 4.42 -0.65 24.40
C LEU A 11 4.53 0.87 24.52
N LEU A 12 4.23 1.60 23.45
CA LEU A 12 3.98 3.02 23.55
C LEU A 12 2.74 3.18 24.45
N ALA A 13 3.02 3.47 25.73
CA ALA A 13 2.04 4.19 26.54
C ALA A 13 1.46 5.32 25.69
N PRO A 14 0.20 5.74 25.91
CA PRO A 14 -0.39 6.82 25.13
C PRO A 14 0.61 7.97 25.15
N ILE A 15 1.18 8.27 23.99
CA ILE A 15 1.97 9.48 23.82
C ILE A 15 1.01 10.58 24.19
N LEU A 16 1.31 11.27 25.27
CA LEU A 16 0.59 12.44 25.73
C LEU A 16 0.68 13.46 24.58
N MET A 17 -0.26 13.37 23.67
CA MET A 17 -0.42 14.35 22.62
C MET A 17 -0.85 15.64 23.31
N ALA A 18 0.15 16.47 23.63
CA ALA A 18 -0.14 17.85 23.94
C ALA A 18 -0.96 18.36 22.77
N SER A 19 -2.20 18.72 23.02
CA SER A 19 -3.06 19.43 22.08
C SER A 19 -2.39 20.76 21.77
N LEU A 20 -1.54 20.79 20.78
CA LEU A 20 -1.04 22.02 20.17
C LEU A 20 -2.19 22.57 19.33
N SER A 21 -3.07 23.31 19.97
CA SER A 21 -4.04 24.15 19.27
C SER A 21 -3.27 25.22 18.53
N SER A 22 -3.02 25.03 17.24
CA SER A 22 -2.54 26.11 16.40
C SER A 22 -3.69 27.03 16.05
N CYS A 23 -3.97 28.00 16.89
CA CYS A 23 -4.70 29.19 16.49
C CYS A 23 -3.72 30.21 15.95
N GLY A 24 -3.78 30.48 14.65
CA GLY A 24 -3.36 31.75 14.05
C GLY A 24 -1.88 31.87 13.67
N ASN A 25 -1.62 31.70 12.45
CA ASN A 25 -0.74 32.42 11.49
C ASN A 25 -0.28 31.45 10.39
N ASN A 26 -0.45 31.86 9.16
CA ASN A 26 -0.39 31.02 7.95
C ASN A 26 0.99 30.50 7.52
N ASP A 27 2.05 30.59 8.34
CA ASP A 27 3.41 30.24 7.92
C ASP A 27 4.19 29.33 8.88
N SER A 28 3.56 28.77 9.91
CA SER A 28 4.28 27.86 10.80
C SER A 28 4.17 26.40 10.33
N ASN A 29 5.32 25.77 10.09
CA ASN A 29 5.39 24.33 9.84
C ASN A 29 4.85 23.55 11.04
N LEU A 30 4.14 22.45 10.75
CA LEU A 30 3.69 21.50 11.76
C LEU A 30 4.89 20.83 12.42
N GLN A 31 4.92 20.84 13.75
CA GLN A 31 5.88 20.05 14.50
C GLN A 31 5.53 18.56 14.40
N VAL A 32 6.55 17.74 14.24
CA VAL A 32 6.40 16.30 14.03
C VAL A 32 7.15 15.51 15.09
N ALA A 33 6.69 14.32 15.38
CA ALA A 33 7.43 13.33 16.15
C ALA A 33 8.07 12.32 15.19
N VAL A 34 9.34 11.99 15.42
CA VAL A 34 10.04 10.96 14.66
C VAL A 34 10.10 9.70 15.50
N LEU A 35 9.58 8.61 14.97
CA LEU A 35 9.50 7.33 15.64
C LEU A 35 10.54 6.38 15.06
N GLY A 36 11.57 6.07 15.87
CA GLY A 36 12.60 5.09 15.51
C GLY A 36 13.37 5.36 14.23
N ASP A 37 13.49 6.63 13.83
CA ASP A 37 14.12 7.09 12.58
C ASP A 37 13.53 6.47 11.28
N ALA A 38 12.32 5.89 11.36
CA ALA A 38 11.62 5.28 10.24
C ALA A 38 10.31 5.99 9.86
N VAL A 39 9.67 6.65 10.81
CA VAL A 39 8.34 7.24 10.64
C VAL A 39 8.27 8.65 11.17
N VAL A 40 7.64 9.51 10.42
CA VAL A 40 7.22 10.84 10.85
C VAL A 40 5.75 10.78 11.26
N ALA A 41 5.48 10.91 12.56
CA ALA A 41 4.13 11.04 13.07
C ALA A 41 3.72 12.51 13.09
N LEU A 42 2.66 12.83 12.37
CA LEU A 42 2.06 14.15 12.36
C LEU A 42 1.16 14.35 13.60
N PRO A 43 0.96 15.59 14.05
CA PRO A 43 -0.10 15.88 15.01
C PRO A 43 -1.47 15.47 14.43
N THR A 44 -2.45 15.23 15.29
CA THR A 44 -3.81 14.90 14.83
C THR A 44 -4.38 16.06 14.03
N ILE A 45 -4.83 15.79 12.81
CA ILE A 45 -5.40 16.77 11.91
C ILE A 45 -6.90 16.89 12.17
N THR A 46 -7.35 18.09 12.48
CA THR A 46 -8.76 18.37 12.81
C THR A 46 -9.50 19.18 11.74
N ASN A 47 -8.76 19.66 10.75
CA ASN A 47 -9.33 20.40 9.62
C ASN A 47 -8.55 20.09 8.34
N ILE A 48 -9.25 19.85 7.25
CA ILE A 48 -8.68 19.56 5.92
C ILE A 48 -9.33 20.51 4.90
N ASP A 49 -8.49 21.25 4.19
CA ASP A 49 -8.92 22.01 3.02
C ASP A 49 -9.00 21.08 1.80
N TYR A 50 -10.18 20.44 1.66
CA TYR A 50 -10.41 19.46 0.57
C TYR A 50 -10.29 20.10 -0.80
N GLU A 51 -10.78 21.32 -1.01
CA GLU A 51 -10.73 22.00 -2.30
C GLU A 51 -9.28 22.23 -2.73
N LYS A 52 -8.46 22.81 -1.85
CA LYS A 52 -7.04 23.04 -2.10
C LYS A 52 -6.28 21.73 -2.27
N GLY A 53 -6.57 20.73 -1.45
CA GLY A 53 -5.92 19.42 -1.50
C GLY A 53 -6.21 18.66 -2.79
N LEU A 54 -7.48 18.62 -3.23
CA LEU A 54 -7.87 17.99 -4.49
C LEU A 54 -7.28 18.71 -5.71
N LYS A 55 -7.17 20.03 -5.67
CA LYS A 55 -6.50 20.79 -6.73
C LYS A 55 -5.03 20.42 -6.82
N LYS A 56 -4.34 20.37 -5.69
CA LYS A 56 -2.91 19.98 -5.61
C LYS A 56 -2.71 18.52 -6.02
N ASN A 57 -3.61 17.63 -5.66
CA ASN A 57 -3.53 16.19 -5.95
C ASN A 57 -3.48 15.89 -7.46
N LYS A 58 -4.03 16.74 -8.32
CA LYS A 58 -3.93 16.58 -9.79
C LYS A 58 -2.50 16.63 -10.32
N GLU A 59 -1.59 17.22 -9.56
CA GLU A 59 -0.18 17.38 -9.93
C GLU A 59 0.72 16.30 -9.31
N MET A 60 0.12 15.34 -8.57
CA MET A 60 0.86 14.32 -7.82
C MET A 60 0.93 13.02 -8.60
N PHE A 61 2.13 12.49 -8.71
CA PHE A 61 2.43 11.23 -9.37
C PHE A 61 3.38 10.41 -8.49
N GLY A 62 3.24 9.10 -8.51
CA GLY A 62 4.15 8.21 -7.82
C GLY A 62 3.94 6.77 -8.27
N LYS A 63 5.00 6.02 -8.44
CA LYS A 63 4.96 4.59 -8.73
C LYS A 63 5.19 3.82 -7.43
N PHE A 64 4.32 2.86 -7.10
CA PHE A 64 4.50 1.98 -5.95
C PHE A 64 3.98 0.57 -6.25
N GLY A 65 4.70 -0.43 -5.75
CA GLY A 65 4.27 -1.82 -5.74
C GLY A 65 3.55 -2.13 -4.43
N CYS A 66 2.72 -3.15 -4.43
CA CYS A 66 2.01 -3.53 -3.22
C CYS A 66 1.52 -4.98 -3.28
N SER A 67 1.23 -5.51 -2.11
CA SER A 67 0.50 -6.76 -1.96
C SER A 67 -0.45 -6.64 -0.78
N GLY A 68 -1.66 -7.16 -0.92
CA GLY A 68 -2.64 -7.21 0.15
C GLY A 68 -3.39 -8.51 0.18
N ILE A 69 -3.74 -8.97 1.37
CA ILE A 69 -4.55 -10.16 1.58
C ILE A 69 -5.35 -10.07 2.87
N GLY A 70 -6.59 -10.55 2.84
CA GLY A 70 -7.45 -10.58 4.01
C GLY A 70 -8.04 -11.96 4.29
N LYS A 71 -8.34 -12.20 5.57
CA LYS A 71 -8.99 -13.42 6.05
C LYS A 71 -9.88 -13.12 7.25
N VAL A 72 -11.05 -13.72 7.27
CA VAL A 72 -11.85 -13.83 8.50
C VAL A 72 -11.31 -15.03 9.29
N LEU A 73 -10.82 -14.77 10.49
CA LEU A 73 -10.30 -15.80 11.40
C LEU A 73 -11.46 -16.62 12.03
N ASP A 74 -11.12 -17.75 12.64
CA ASP A 74 -12.10 -18.62 13.30
C ASP A 74 -12.84 -17.95 14.47
N ASN A 75 -12.24 -16.93 15.09
CA ASN A 75 -12.87 -16.10 16.12
C ASN A 75 -13.80 -15.02 15.56
N GLY A 76 -13.92 -14.92 14.25
CA GLY A 76 -14.74 -13.92 13.54
C GLY A 76 -14.04 -12.61 13.23
N ASP A 77 -12.80 -12.41 13.65
CA ASP A 77 -12.05 -11.18 13.37
C ASP A 77 -11.63 -11.14 11.88
N MET A 78 -11.91 -10.02 11.23
CA MET A 78 -11.36 -9.71 9.91
C MET A 78 -9.95 -9.14 10.05
N VAL A 79 -8.96 -9.87 9.54
CA VAL A 79 -7.54 -9.47 9.57
C VAL A 79 -7.03 -9.29 8.16
N VAL A 80 -6.35 -8.16 7.93
CA VAL A 80 -5.76 -7.82 6.63
C VAL A 80 -4.27 -7.62 6.80
N GLY A 81 -3.48 -8.25 5.93
CA GLY A 81 -2.04 -8.01 5.78
C GLY A 81 -1.76 -7.24 4.50
N ARG A 82 -0.83 -6.27 4.57
CA ARG A 82 -0.40 -5.49 3.41
C ARG A 82 1.10 -5.25 3.40
N SER A 83 1.71 -5.24 2.21
CA SER A 83 3.07 -4.76 1.96
C SER A 83 3.03 -3.55 1.04
N PHE A 84 3.73 -2.49 1.42
CA PHE A 84 3.94 -1.31 0.60
C PHE A 84 5.38 -1.30 0.09
N ASP A 85 5.53 -1.39 -1.24
CA ASP A 85 6.82 -1.51 -1.90
C ASP A 85 7.05 -0.27 -2.75
N LEU A 86 8.24 0.34 -2.63
CA LEU A 86 8.52 1.60 -3.29
C LEU A 86 9.97 1.70 -3.76
N TYR A 87 10.13 2.60 -4.71
CA TYR A 87 11.40 3.05 -5.28
C TYR A 87 11.94 4.24 -4.45
N TYR A 88 13.02 4.09 -3.76
CA TYR A 88 13.64 4.99 -2.80
C TYR A 88 13.24 4.78 -1.34
N SER A 89 14.11 4.09 -0.64
CA SER A 89 13.99 3.82 0.79
C SER A 89 14.30 5.02 1.70
N ASN A 90 14.90 6.07 1.18
CA ASN A 90 15.39 7.19 2.00
C ASN A 90 14.33 8.23 2.39
N ASN A 91 13.10 8.07 1.92
CA ASN A 91 12.01 8.98 2.29
C ASN A 91 11.20 8.43 3.46
N PRO A 92 10.84 9.26 4.43
CA PRO A 92 10.07 8.80 5.57
C PRO A 92 8.65 8.38 5.17
N ALA A 93 8.14 7.34 5.82
CA ALA A 93 6.71 7.10 5.89
C ALA A 93 6.07 8.09 6.86
N TYR A 94 4.84 8.52 6.58
CA TYR A 94 4.09 9.43 7.42
C TYR A 94 2.88 8.75 8.03
N LEU A 95 2.82 8.79 9.35
CA LEU A 95 1.62 8.40 10.08
C LEU A 95 0.75 9.63 10.29
N ILE A 96 -0.48 9.56 9.83
CA ILE A 96 -1.44 10.66 9.89
C ILE A 96 -2.72 10.19 10.57
N ARG A 97 -3.07 10.88 11.65
CA ARG A 97 -4.38 10.74 12.31
C ARG A 97 -5.27 11.91 11.92
N THR A 98 -6.54 11.64 11.64
CA THR A 98 -7.53 12.70 11.42
C THR A 98 -8.71 12.57 12.38
N GLU A 99 -9.20 13.71 12.87
CA GLU A 99 -10.40 13.86 13.68
C GLU A 99 -11.17 15.07 13.15
N VAL A 100 -11.57 15.02 11.90
CA VAL A 100 -12.31 16.10 11.23
C VAL A 100 -13.78 16.04 11.63
N LYS A 101 -14.37 17.22 11.83
CA LYS A 101 -15.79 17.32 12.17
C LYS A 101 -16.67 16.67 11.11
N ASP A 102 -17.69 15.93 11.53
CA ASP A 102 -18.66 15.21 10.68
C ASP A 102 -18.00 14.13 9.78
N CYS A 103 -16.84 13.63 10.22
CA CYS A 103 -16.11 12.51 9.61
C CYS A 103 -15.79 11.47 10.67
N TYR A 104 -15.55 10.23 10.25
CA TYR A 104 -14.95 9.21 11.12
C TYR A 104 -13.47 9.54 11.36
N LYS A 105 -13.00 9.25 12.56
CA LYS A 105 -11.57 9.34 12.87
C LYS A 105 -10.80 8.31 12.07
N THR A 106 -9.65 8.70 11.56
CA THR A 106 -8.79 7.78 10.79
C THR A 106 -7.35 7.73 11.31
N ILE A 107 -6.71 6.59 11.04
CA ILE A 107 -5.27 6.40 11.11
C ILE A 107 -4.84 5.95 9.73
N GLY A 108 -3.91 6.66 9.10
CA GLY A 108 -3.45 6.34 7.75
C GLY A 108 -1.94 6.46 7.60
N LEU A 109 -1.43 5.76 6.61
CA LEU A 109 -0.05 5.84 6.18
C LEU A 109 0.03 6.53 4.83
N SER A 110 0.98 7.43 4.73
CA SER A 110 1.26 8.19 3.53
C SER A 110 2.75 8.17 3.23
N TYR A 111 3.08 8.47 2.01
CA TYR A 111 4.45 8.54 1.55
C TYR A 111 4.65 9.72 0.61
N ASN A 112 5.74 10.45 0.80
CA ASN A 112 6.06 11.59 -0.07
C ASN A 112 7.24 11.24 -0.98
N THR A 113 6.97 11.04 -2.25
CA THR A 113 8.00 10.78 -3.27
C THR A 113 8.53 12.07 -3.91
N PHE A 114 7.94 13.24 -3.60
CA PHE A 114 8.08 14.41 -4.47
C PHE A 114 9.08 15.45 -3.98
N ASP A 115 9.33 15.55 -2.68
CA ASP A 115 10.09 16.66 -2.14
C ASP A 115 11.53 16.33 -1.73
N GLY A 116 11.90 15.04 -1.76
CA GLY A 116 13.27 14.61 -1.46
C GLY A 116 13.81 15.05 -0.09
N LYS A 117 12.94 15.44 0.85
CA LYS A 117 13.35 15.84 2.19
C LYS A 117 13.81 14.63 2.99
N THR A 118 14.99 14.73 3.54
CA THR A 118 15.53 13.74 4.47
C THR A 118 14.82 13.80 5.82
N PHE A 119 14.88 12.70 6.57
CA PHE A 119 14.42 12.69 7.98
C PHE A 119 14.96 13.83 8.80
N LYS A 120 16.24 14.18 8.61
CA LYS A 120 16.89 15.27 9.32
C LYS A 120 16.21 16.61 9.04
N GLU A 121 15.95 16.90 7.77
CA GLU A 121 15.29 18.16 7.39
C GLU A 121 13.86 18.25 7.92
N ILE A 122 13.11 17.15 7.91
CA ILE A 122 11.76 17.11 8.44
C ILE A 122 11.77 17.28 9.97
N LYS A 123 12.72 16.65 10.66
CA LYS A 123 12.88 16.79 12.12
C LYS A 123 13.23 18.22 12.53
N GLU A 124 14.05 18.90 11.73
CA GLU A 124 14.50 20.28 12.01
C GLU A 124 13.45 21.33 11.61
N LYS A 125 12.77 21.14 10.49
CA LYS A 125 11.89 22.16 9.88
C LYS A 125 10.39 21.86 10.02
N GLY A 126 10.03 20.62 10.39
CA GLY A 126 8.63 20.17 10.39
C GLY A 126 8.07 20.00 8.97
N VAL A 127 6.74 19.87 8.90
CA VAL A 127 5.95 19.68 7.66
C VAL A 127 5.12 20.96 7.42
N SER A 128 5.26 21.54 6.24
CA SER A 128 4.46 22.70 5.84
C SER A 128 3.00 22.32 5.57
N GLN A 129 2.10 23.29 5.50
CA GLN A 129 0.69 23.06 5.17
C GLN A 129 0.53 22.49 3.75
N ASP A 130 1.36 22.88 2.83
CA ASP A 130 1.32 22.35 1.46
C ASP A 130 1.79 20.89 1.38
N GLU A 131 2.84 20.54 2.12
CA GLU A 131 3.28 19.15 2.27
C GLU A 131 2.21 18.31 2.97
N LEU A 132 1.59 18.84 4.01
CA LEU A 132 0.48 18.18 4.69
C LEU A 132 -0.65 17.82 3.72
N LEU A 133 -1.08 18.76 2.89
CA LEU A 133 -2.11 18.49 1.89
C LEU A 133 -1.68 17.41 0.90
N THR A 134 -0.42 17.44 0.46
CA THR A 134 0.15 16.38 -0.39
C THR A 134 0.01 15.02 0.30
N LEU A 135 0.46 14.91 1.54
CA LEU A 135 0.42 13.66 2.32
C LEU A 135 -1.01 13.16 2.58
N LEU A 136 -1.94 14.05 2.90
CA LEU A 136 -3.34 13.70 3.14
C LEU A 136 -4.01 13.11 1.89
N PHE A 137 -3.72 13.67 0.72
CA PHE A 137 -4.31 13.23 -0.54
C PHE A 137 -3.49 12.15 -1.28
N PHE A 138 -2.40 11.70 -0.67
CA PHE A 138 -1.62 10.54 -1.10
C PHE A 138 -1.51 9.51 0.02
N THR A 139 -2.62 9.26 0.69
CA THR A 139 -2.73 8.18 1.69
C THR A 139 -2.94 6.87 0.97
N VAL A 140 -2.13 5.87 1.30
CA VAL A 140 -2.16 4.56 0.64
C VAL A 140 -2.73 3.45 1.51
N ASP A 141 -2.77 3.68 2.83
CA ASP A 141 -3.42 2.82 3.82
C ASP A 141 -4.25 3.68 4.77
N VAL A 142 -5.45 3.27 5.08
CA VAL A 142 -6.28 3.90 6.10
C VAL A 142 -7.13 2.89 6.84
N MET A 143 -7.22 3.06 8.15
CA MET A 143 -8.24 2.45 9.00
C MET A 143 -9.05 3.54 9.67
N ASN A 144 -10.35 3.34 9.84
CA ASN A 144 -11.19 4.26 10.61
C ASN A 144 -11.69 3.64 11.92
N GLU A 145 -12.30 4.48 12.77
CA GLU A 145 -12.85 4.07 14.07
C GLU A 145 -14.04 3.11 14.00
N LYS A 146 -14.58 2.85 12.82
CA LYS A 146 -15.62 1.84 12.57
C LYS A 146 -15.03 0.47 12.25
N GLY A 147 -13.73 0.41 11.92
CA GLY A 147 -13.05 -0.80 11.50
C GLY A 147 -13.06 -1.02 9.99
N LEU A 148 -13.43 0.00 9.20
CA LEU A 148 -13.19 -0.03 7.77
C LEU A 148 -11.71 0.18 7.50
N TYR A 149 -11.09 -0.76 6.79
CA TYR A 149 -9.73 -0.69 6.30
C TYR A 149 -9.70 -0.62 4.78
N ILE A 150 -8.92 0.29 4.24
CA ILE A 150 -8.74 0.48 2.79
C ILE A 150 -7.26 0.63 2.49
N GLU A 151 -6.77 -0.13 1.53
CA GLU A 151 -5.44 0.04 0.96
C GLU A 151 -5.49 0.23 -0.55
N ALA A 152 -4.55 1.00 -1.08
CA ALA A 152 -4.43 1.24 -2.51
C ALA A 152 -3.24 0.49 -3.11
N ASN A 153 -3.48 -0.20 -4.22
CA ASN A 153 -2.44 -0.85 -5.03
C ASN A 153 -2.51 -0.33 -6.46
N MET A 154 -1.35 0.01 -7.02
CA MET A 154 -1.28 0.37 -8.44
C MET A 154 -1.51 -0.86 -9.32
N ARG A 155 -2.04 -0.60 -10.51
CA ARG A 155 -2.15 -1.57 -11.61
C ARG A 155 -1.19 -1.16 -12.71
N ASP A 156 -0.42 -2.13 -13.20
CA ASP A 156 0.50 -1.89 -14.30
C ASP A 156 -0.23 -1.47 -15.56
N GLU A 157 0.34 -0.52 -16.29
CA GLU A 157 -0.14 -0.13 -17.60
C GLU A 157 -0.15 -1.33 -18.54
N GLN A 158 -1.22 -1.49 -19.29
CA GLN A 158 -1.38 -2.61 -20.20
C GLN A 158 -1.05 -2.21 -21.64
N PRO A 159 -0.45 -3.12 -22.45
CA PRO A 159 -0.24 -2.87 -23.86
C PRO A 159 -1.58 -2.56 -24.58
N GLU A 160 -1.55 -1.70 -25.59
CA GLU A 160 -2.73 -1.35 -26.39
C GLU A 160 -3.43 -2.59 -26.98
N SER A 161 -2.67 -3.65 -27.27
CA SER A 161 -3.20 -4.91 -27.82
C SER A 161 -4.22 -5.59 -26.90
N THR A 162 -4.21 -5.30 -25.60
CA THR A 162 -5.19 -5.84 -24.63
C THR A 162 -6.53 -5.12 -24.69
N GLY A 163 -6.56 -3.91 -25.24
CA GLY A 163 -7.71 -3.03 -25.24
C GLY A 163 -8.06 -2.42 -23.87
N ILE A 164 -7.25 -2.70 -22.82
CA ILE A 164 -7.43 -2.12 -21.50
C ILE A 164 -6.84 -0.70 -21.49
N LYS A 165 -7.63 0.26 -21.03
CA LYS A 165 -7.22 1.67 -20.99
C LYS A 165 -7.09 2.18 -19.56
N ALA A 166 -6.14 3.06 -19.34
CA ALA A 166 -6.09 3.84 -18.12
C ALA A 166 -7.33 4.73 -17.98
N SER A 167 -7.77 4.90 -16.74
CA SER A 167 -9.00 5.63 -16.46
C SER A 167 -8.72 7.14 -16.36
N THR A 168 -9.31 7.90 -17.23
CA THR A 168 -9.29 9.38 -17.23
C THR A 168 -10.41 9.99 -16.38
N GLY A 169 -11.36 9.17 -15.95
CA GLY A 169 -12.46 9.56 -15.07
C GLY A 169 -13.66 8.62 -15.18
N THR A 170 -14.16 8.17 -14.05
CA THR A 170 -15.27 7.20 -13.96
C THR A 170 -16.65 7.86 -14.06
N ASN A 171 -16.75 9.11 -13.65
CA ASN A 171 -17.99 9.88 -13.63
C ASN A 171 -17.70 11.37 -13.87
N PRO A 172 -17.43 11.79 -15.14
CA PRO A 172 -17.01 13.15 -15.43
C PRO A 172 -18.03 14.24 -15.05
N GLY A 173 -19.29 13.87 -14.81
CA GLY A 173 -20.35 14.78 -14.37
C GLY A 173 -20.52 14.87 -12.84
N ALA A 174 -19.72 14.15 -12.06
CA ALA A 174 -19.81 14.18 -10.62
C ALA A 174 -19.35 15.52 -10.04
N GLU A 175 -19.96 15.94 -8.93
CA GLU A 175 -19.57 17.14 -8.19
C GLU A 175 -18.14 17.04 -7.65
N LEU A 176 -17.76 15.84 -7.19
CA LEU A 176 -16.42 15.56 -6.70
C LEU A 176 -15.60 14.80 -7.74
N SER A 177 -14.35 15.25 -7.91
CA SER A 177 -13.38 14.60 -8.78
C SER A 177 -12.05 14.46 -8.04
N MET A 178 -11.49 13.25 -8.00
CA MET A 178 -10.23 13.00 -7.31
C MET A 178 -9.40 11.88 -7.94
N SER A 179 -8.10 11.92 -7.71
CA SER A 179 -7.22 10.85 -8.14
C SER A 179 -7.43 9.58 -7.31
N PHE A 180 -7.02 8.48 -7.87
CA PHE A 180 -7.07 7.17 -7.23
C PHE A 180 -6.46 7.14 -5.81
N PRO A 181 -5.29 7.72 -5.48
CA PRO A 181 -4.79 7.68 -4.09
C PRO A 181 -5.60 8.55 -3.12
N ALA A 182 -6.19 9.65 -3.60
CA ALA A 182 -6.98 10.54 -2.74
C ALA A 182 -8.27 9.90 -2.23
N LEU A 183 -8.80 8.93 -2.97
CA LEU A 183 -10.03 8.23 -2.62
C LEU A 183 -9.89 7.43 -1.33
N VAL A 184 -8.70 6.87 -1.03
CA VAL A 184 -8.45 6.02 0.15
C VAL A 184 -8.86 6.74 1.44
N ARG A 185 -8.31 7.93 1.66
CA ARG A 185 -8.62 8.72 2.86
C ARG A 185 -10.05 9.21 2.84
N TYR A 186 -10.53 9.70 1.70
CA TYR A 186 -11.88 10.23 1.59
C TYR A 186 -12.93 9.19 2.01
N LEU A 187 -12.82 7.96 1.49
CA LEU A 187 -13.71 6.87 1.88
C LEU A 187 -13.53 6.47 3.34
N GLY A 188 -12.30 6.40 3.84
CA GLY A 188 -12.03 6.11 5.25
C GLY A 188 -12.68 7.12 6.22
N GLU A 189 -12.74 8.40 5.83
CA GLU A 189 -13.36 9.47 6.64
C GLU A 189 -14.89 9.53 6.51
N LYS A 190 -15.47 9.03 5.42
CA LYS A 190 -16.90 9.21 5.10
C LYS A 190 -17.74 7.96 5.24
N CYS A 191 -17.13 6.77 5.21
CA CYS A 191 -17.84 5.50 5.15
C CYS A 191 -17.59 4.67 6.42
N ALA A 192 -18.61 3.98 6.90
CA ALA A 192 -18.51 3.11 8.08
C ALA A 192 -18.05 1.69 7.69
N ASP A 193 -18.39 1.23 6.50
CA ASP A 193 -18.16 -0.14 6.04
C ASP A 193 -17.86 -0.20 4.53
N VAL A 194 -17.57 -1.41 4.05
CA VAL A 194 -17.24 -1.69 2.65
C VAL A 194 -18.38 -1.32 1.70
N ASN A 195 -19.63 -1.59 2.07
CA ASN A 195 -20.78 -1.29 1.20
C ASN A 195 -20.92 0.21 0.98
N GLU A 196 -20.87 1.00 2.07
CA GLU A 196 -20.90 2.46 1.97
C GLU A 196 -19.73 2.99 1.12
N ALA A 197 -18.53 2.43 1.31
CA ALA A 197 -17.35 2.84 0.55
C ALA A 197 -17.49 2.57 -0.95
N VAL A 198 -17.95 1.39 -1.34
CA VAL A 198 -18.16 1.02 -2.74
C VAL A 198 -19.24 1.88 -3.39
N GLU A 199 -20.37 2.11 -2.70
CA GLU A 199 -21.44 2.93 -3.26
C GLU A 199 -21.04 4.41 -3.35
N MET A 200 -20.36 4.95 -2.34
CA MET A 200 -19.84 6.32 -2.37
C MET A 200 -18.82 6.51 -3.49
N ALA A 201 -17.90 5.58 -3.68
CA ALA A 201 -16.89 5.66 -4.75
C ALA A 201 -17.53 5.80 -6.14
N LYS A 202 -18.65 5.14 -6.40
CA LYS A 202 -19.39 5.24 -7.68
C LYS A 202 -19.99 6.64 -7.94
N THR A 203 -20.20 7.43 -6.90
CA THR A 203 -20.72 8.80 -7.05
C THR A 203 -19.64 9.82 -7.37
N ILE A 204 -18.36 9.43 -7.28
CA ILE A 204 -17.20 10.30 -7.45
C ILE A 204 -16.59 10.06 -8.83
N ASN A 205 -16.09 11.13 -9.45
CA ASN A 205 -15.26 10.99 -10.63
C ASN A 205 -13.83 10.63 -10.22
N VAL A 206 -13.49 9.35 -10.26
CA VAL A 206 -12.15 8.85 -9.93
C VAL A 206 -11.34 8.68 -11.20
N TYR A 207 -10.12 9.23 -11.20
CA TYR A 207 -9.18 9.10 -12.31
C TYR A 207 -7.85 8.47 -11.87
N GLY A 208 -7.22 7.77 -12.81
CA GLY A 208 -5.89 7.19 -12.63
C GLY A 208 -4.79 8.25 -12.62
N MET A 209 -3.58 7.83 -12.36
CA MET A 209 -2.40 8.68 -12.48
C MET A 209 -1.87 8.59 -13.90
N ILE A 210 -2.08 9.65 -14.68
CA ILE A 210 -1.76 9.71 -16.10
C ILE A 210 -0.79 10.87 -16.34
N THR A 211 0.33 10.56 -16.97
CA THR A 211 1.30 11.54 -17.50
C THR A 211 1.53 11.30 -18.97
N ASP A 212 2.38 12.11 -19.60
CA ASP A 212 2.80 11.89 -20.99
C ASP A 212 3.66 10.62 -21.15
N GLU A 213 4.23 10.11 -20.05
CA GLU A 213 5.15 8.96 -20.06
C GLU A 213 4.48 7.65 -19.61
N PHE A 214 3.41 7.74 -18.83
CA PHE A 214 2.72 6.56 -18.28
C PHE A 214 1.29 6.84 -17.88
N ALA A 215 0.50 5.77 -17.85
CA ALA A 215 -0.90 5.81 -17.44
C ALA A 215 -1.22 4.59 -16.55
N TRP A 216 -1.46 4.82 -15.26
CA TRP A 216 -1.71 3.75 -14.31
C TRP A 216 -3.14 3.77 -13.79
N GLY A 217 -3.72 2.57 -13.73
CA GLY A 217 -4.91 2.28 -12.99
C GLY A 217 -4.63 2.06 -11.50
N GLY A 218 -5.65 1.66 -10.79
CA GLY A 218 -5.57 1.37 -9.37
C GLY A 218 -6.54 0.28 -8.94
N GLY A 219 -6.27 -0.29 -7.78
CA GLY A 219 -7.19 -1.17 -7.08
C GLY A 219 -7.13 -0.88 -5.60
N TYR A 220 -8.27 -1.05 -4.95
CA TYR A 220 -8.39 -0.91 -3.51
C TYR A 220 -8.80 -2.25 -2.94
N PHE A 221 -8.03 -2.79 -2.00
CA PHE A 221 -8.55 -3.82 -1.13
C PHE A 221 -9.28 -3.14 0.02
N MET A 222 -10.49 -3.56 0.25
CA MET A 222 -11.34 -3.03 1.32
C MET A 222 -11.81 -4.17 2.20
N ALA A 223 -11.84 -3.93 3.51
CA ALA A 223 -12.37 -4.87 4.49
C ALA A 223 -12.98 -4.12 5.67
N ASP A 224 -13.96 -4.71 6.35
CA ASP A 224 -14.60 -4.11 7.52
C ASP A 224 -14.84 -5.12 8.66
N ALA A 225 -15.26 -4.59 9.81
CA ALA A 225 -15.48 -5.37 11.02
C ALA A 225 -16.64 -6.40 10.91
N SER A 226 -17.45 -6.36 9.86
CA SER A 226 -18.47 -7.40 9.61
C SER A 226 -17.91 -8.64 8.95
N GLY A 227 -16.63 -8.59 8.52
CA GLY A 227 -15.99 -9.63 7.73
C GLY A 227 -16.27 -9.50 6.23
N HIS A 228 -16.87 -8.40 5.76
CA HIS A 228 -17.04 -8.12 4.35
C HIS A 228 -15.74 -7.56 3.76
N TYR A 229 -15.33 -8.08 2.62
CA TYR A 229 -14.10 -7.67 1.94
C TYR A 229 -14.16 -7.89 0.43
N GLY A 230 -13.25 -7.25 -0.29
CA GLY A 230 -13.09 -7.43 -1.72
C GLY A 230 -12.15 -6.41 -2.34
N VAL A 231 -12.13 -6.38 -3.66
CA VAL A 231 -11.28 -5.50 -4.45
C VAL A 231 -12.11 -4.60 -5.37
N LEU A 232 -11.92 -3.30 -5.26
CA LEU A 232 -12.49 -2.29 -6.16
C LEU A 232 -11.41 -1.84 -7.15
N GLU A 233 -11.59 -2.09 -8.43
CA GLU A 233 -10.61 -1.77 -9.48
C GLU A 233 -11.04 -0.60 -10.34
N LEU A 234 -10.11 0.32 -10.57
CA LEU A 234 -10.25 1.45 -11.49
C LEU A 234 -9.67 1.06 -12.86
N VAL A 235 -10.51 0.84 -13.84
CA VAL A 235 -10.13 0.40 -15.19
C VAL A 235 -11.14 0.83 -16.23
N ASP A 236 -10.70 1.23 -17.42
CA ASP A 236 -11.56 1.62 -18.56
C ASP A 236 -12.65 2.64 -18.18
N ASN A 237 -12.31 3.63 -17.36
CA ASN A 237 -13.25 4.63 -16.82
C ASN A 237 -14.40 4.02 -15.99
N LYS A 238 -14.16 2.89 -15.32
CA LYS A 238 -15.12 2.23 -14.45
C LYS A 238 -14.50 1.95 -13.10
N LEU A 239 -15.34 1.87 -12.07
CA LEU A 239 -15.04 1.23 -10.80
C LEU A 239 -15.76 -0.10 -10.76
N ILE A 240 -15.01 -1.18 -10.65
CA ILE A 240 -15.53 -2.56 -10.68
C ILE A 240 -15.22 -3.24 -9.36
N TRP A 241 -16.28 -3.65 -8.66
CA TRP A 241 -16.17 -4.36 -7.39
C TRP A 241 -16.13 -5.87 -7.62
N SER A 242 -15.13 -6.52 -7.02
CA SER A 242 -15.00 -7.98 -6.96
C SER A 242 -15.18 -8.43 -5.52
N ASP A 243 -16.42 -8.85 -5.21
CA ASP A 243 -16.83 -9.25 -3.87
C ASP A 243 -16.14 -10.53 -3.43
N ASN A 244 -15.80 -10.63 -2.13
CA ASN A 244 -15.10 -11.78 -1.54
C ASN A 244 -13.78 -12.16 -2.23
N TYR A 245 -13.14 -11.21 -2.91
CA TYR A 245 -11.81 -11.43 -3.46
C TYR A 245 -10.78 -11.10 -2.38
N ASN A 246 -10.03 -12.09 -1.91
CA ASN A 246 -9.26 -12.00 -0.67
C ASN A 246 -7.86 -11.39 -0.82
N SER A 247 -7.37 -11.17 -2.03
CA SER A 247 -6.00 -10.69 -2.22
C SER A 247 -5.83 -9.84 -3.47
N GLN A 248 -4.85 -8.95 -3.44
CA GLN A 248 -4.44 -8.17 -4.60
C GLN A 248 -2.93 -7.92 -4.62
N CYS A 249 -2.38 -7.78 -5.83
CA CYS A 249 -1.05 -7.23 -6.09
C CYS A 249 -1.16 -6.14 -7.18
N ASN A 250 -0.21 -6.05 -8.10
CA ASN A 250 -0.19 -4.98 -9.10
C ASN A 250 -0.77 -5.40 -10.47
N PHE A 251 -1.71 -6.32 -10.50
CA PHE A 251 -2.40 -6.81 -11.69
C PHE A 251 -3.91 -6.88 -11.47
N TYR A 252 -4.68 -6.93 -12.56
CA TYR A 252 -6.13 -6.98 -12.50
C TYR A 252 -6.64 -8.33 -12.00
N VAL A 253 -7.55 -8.30 -11.03
CA VAL A 253 -8.17 -9.49 -10.43
C VAL A 253 -9.60 -9.73 -10.91
N ASN A 254 -10.27 -8.70 -11.41
CA ASN A 254 -11.63 -8.81 -11.93
C ASN A 254 -11.68 -9.76 -13.13
N SER A 255 -12.70 -10.61 -13.18
CA SER A 255 -12.86 -11.66 -14.21
C SER A 255 -12.93 -11.12 -15.64
N GLU A 256 -13.39 -9.87 -15.84
CA GLU A 256 -13.45 -9.25 -17.17
C GLU A 256 -12.04 -8.87 -17.70
N TYR A 257 -11.12 -8.51 -16.80
CA TYR A 257 -9.82 -7.94 -17.17
C TYR A 257 -8.63 -8.86 -16.91
N LYS A 258 -8.71 -9.75 -15.93
CA LYS A 258 -7.60 -10.65 -15.57
C LYS A 258 -7.10 -11.52 -16.73
N ASP A 259 -8.00 -11.93 -17.62
CA ASP A 259 -7.66 -12.81 -18.74
C ASP A 259 -7.21 -12.03 -19.98
N LYS A 260 -7.51 -10.72 -20.03
CA LYS A 260 -7.07 -9.80 -21.09
C LYS A 260 -5.71 -9.18 -20.79
N ALA A 261 -5.43 -8.94 -19.52
CA ALA A 261 -4.18 -8.34 -19.09
C ALA A 261 -3.01 -9.31 -19.33
N THR A 262 -1.95 -8.77 -19.94
CA THR A 262 -0.73 -9.53 -20.26
C THR A 262 0.45 -9.13 -19.39
N ILE A 263 0.33 -8.03 -18.66
CA ILE A 263 1.32 -7.54 -17.72
C ILE A 263 0.77 -7.59 -16.31
N GLY A 264 1.60 -8.02 -15.35
CA GLY A 264 1.21 -8.03 -13.96
C GLY A 264 2.37 -8.27 -13.03
N SER A 265 2.70 -7.23 -12.24
CA SER A 265 3.69 -7.36 -11.18
C SER A 265 3.11 -8.05 -9.96
N GLY A 266 3.95 -8.77 -9.23
CA GLY A 266 3.59 -9.36 -7.95
C GLY A 266 2.89 -10.71 -8.02
N LEU A 267 2.96 -11.41 -9.14
CA LEU A 267 2.34 -12.73 -9.29
C LEU A 267 2.91 -13.76 -8.32
N GLY A 268 4.22 -13.77 -8.11
CA GLY A 268 4.85 -14.66 -7.13
C GLY A 268 4.35 -14.38 -5.71
N ARG A 269 4.25 -13.11 -5.33
CA ARG A 269 3.70 -12.68 -4.03
C ARG A 269 2.24 -13.10 -3.88
N TYR A 270 1.43 -12.90 -4.92
CA TYR A 270 0.04 -13.34 -4.95
C TYR A 270 -0.10 -14.85 -4.74
N TYR A 271 0.74 -15.63 -5.41
CA TYR A 271 0.75 -17.09 -5.25
C TYR A 271 1.07 -17.51 -3.84
N LEU A 272 2.15 -16.97 -3.29
CA LEU A 272 2.60 -17.30 -1.95
C LEU A 272 1.50 -16.96 -0.92
N LEU A 273 0.95 -15.75 -1.00
CA LEU A 273 -0.13 -15.33 -0.10
C LEU A 273 -1.32 -16.29 -0.16
N ASN A 274 -1.79 -16.62 -1.36
CA ASN A 274 -2.96 -17.48 -1.51
C ASN A 274 -2.70 -18.97 -1.17
N SER A 275 -1.46 -19.43 -1.28
CA SER A 275 -1.11 -20.81 -0.90
C SER A 275 -1.03 -21.02 0.61
N GLU A 276 -0.83 -19.95 1.38
CA GLU A 276 -0.60 -20.05 2.82
C GLU A 276 -1.69 -19.38 3.68
N ILE A 277 -2.60 -18.62 3.08
CA ILE A 277 -3.62 -17.88 3.84
C ILE A 277 -4.46 -18.78 4.74
N ASP A 278 -4.71 -20.02 4.33
CA ASP A 278 -5.50 -20.96 5.12
C ASP A 278 -4.84 -21.30 6.45
N SER A 279 -3.51 -21.20 6.55
CA SER A 279 -2.75 -21.45 7.78
C SER A 279 -2.73 -20.27 8.76
N VAL A 280 -3.25 -19.11 8.37
CA VAL A 280 -3.31 -17.91 9.23
C VAL A 280 -4.45 -18.07 10.24
N GLU A 281 -4.11 -18.10 11.52
CA GLU A 281 -5.06 -18.23 12.63
C GLU A 281 -5.07 -17.01 13.57
N SER A 282 -4.11 -16.09 13.37
CA SER A 282 -3.91 -14.90 14.22
C SER A 282 -3.32 -13.71 13.45
N GLU A 283 -3.32 -12.53 14.08
CA GLU A 283 -2.60 -11.35 13.59
C GLU A 283 -1.09 -11.60 13.46
N GLU A 284 -0.51 -12.44 14.34
CA GLU A 284 0.91 -12.77 14.28
C GLU A 284 1.24 -13.70 13.11
N ASP A 285 0.35 -14.64 12.79
CA ASP A 285 0.49 -15.48 11.59
C ASP A 285 0.36 -14.64 10.32
N MET A 286 -0.58 -13.69 10.30
CA MET A 286 -0.70 -12.72 9.20
C MET A 286 0.60 -11.91 9.05
N ALA A 287 1.16 -11.40 10.14
CA ALA A 287 2.43 -10.67 10.10
C ALA A 287 3.59 -11.57 9.61
N THR A 288 3.58 -12.84 9.98
CA THR A 288 4.56 -13.83 9.52
C THR A 288 4.40 -14.11 8.02
N LEU A 289 3.17 -14.27 7.53
CA LEU A 289 2.88 -14.43 6.12
C LEU A 289 3.34 -13.20 5.32
N MET A 290 3.06 -11.99 5.81
CA MET A 290 3.49 -10.78 5.13
C MET A 290 5.02 -10.63 5.07
N LYS A 291 5.77 -11.13 6.04
CA LYS A 291 7.24 -11.15 5.97
C LYS A 291 7.75 -11.98 4.78
N LYS A 292 7.05 -13.07 4.43
CA LYS A 292 7.43 -13.94 3.29
C LYS A 292 7.28 -13.25 1.94
N VAL A 293 6.43 -12.25 1.83
CA VAL A 293 6.22 -11.45 0.60
C VAL A 293 6.93 -10.10 0.63
N ARG A 294 7.83 -9.89 1.57
CA ARG A 294 8.68 -8.69 1.59
C ARG A 294 9.48 -8.61 0.29
N TYR A 295 9.29 -7.51 -0.40
CA TYR A 295 9.96 -7.25 -1.66
C TYR A 295 11.37 -6.68 -1.45
N SER A 296 12.36 -7.16 -2.23
CA SER A 296 13.67 -6.54 -2.40
C SER A 296 14.24 -6.94 -3.75
N GLN A 297 14.65 -5.98 -4.55
CA GLN A 297 15.20 -6.26 -5.88
C GLN A 297 16.56 -6.97 -5.87
N ILE A 298 17.28 -6.89 -4.76
CA ILE A 298 18.61 -7.52 -4.63
C ILE A 298 18.57 -9.03 -4.38
N LEU A 299 17.38 -9.60 -4.16
CA LEU A 299 17.23 -11.02 -3.89
C LEU A 299 17.06 -11.84 -5.17
N ASP A 300 17.45 -13.10 -5.11
CA ASP A 300 17.25 -14.03 -6.22
C ASP A 300 15.74 -14.26 -6.43
N PRO A 301 15.17 -13.83 -7.57
CA PRO A 301 13.75 -13.98 -7.85
C PRO A 301 13.23 -15.42 -7.79
N ARG A 302 14.09 -16.42 -8.02
CA ARG A 302 13.70 -17.83 -7.99
C ARG A 302 13.30 -18.32 -6.61
N THR A 303 13.96 -17.81 -5.55
CA THR A 303 13.63 -18.18 -4.17
C THR A 303 12.29 -17.61 -3.73
N CYS A 304 11.85 -16.51 -4.34
CA CYS A 304 10.67 -15.78 -3.91
C CYS A 304 9.39 -16.17 -4.62
N ILE A 305 9.48 -16.65 -5.86
CA ILE A 305 8.28 -16.89 -6.67
C ILE A 305 7.55 -18.16 -6.24
N PHE A 306 8.29 -19.20 -5.85
CA PHE A 306 7.71 -20.52 -5.62
C PHE A 306 8.21 -21.24 -4.37
N ASP A 307 9.03 -20.58 -3.56
CA ASP A 307 9.47 -21.14 -2.29
C ASP A 307 8.65 -20.59 -1.13
N PRO A 308 7.68 -21.35 -0.60
CA PRO A 308 6.85 -20.91 0.52
C PRO A 308 7.63 -20.76 1.82
N THR A 309 8.89 -21.24 1.89
CA THR A 309 9.76 -21.10 3.06
C THR A 309 10.60 -19.83 3.01
N SER A 310 10.60 -19.12 1.89
CA SER A 310 11.36 -17.88 1.73
C SER A 310 10.78 -16.78 2.62
N GLU A 311 11.60 -16.26 3.53
CA GLU A 311 11.22 -15.11 4.36
C GLU A 311 11.10 -13.81 3.56
N VAL A 312 11.57 -13.81 2.32
CA VAL A 312 11.68 -12.62 1.48
C VAL A 312 11.33 -12.97 0.06
N CYS A 313 10.20 -12.52 -0.39
CA CYS A 313 9.83 -12.60 -1.81
C CYS A 313 10.42 -11.39 -2.54
N GLY A 314 11.62 -11.53 -3.02
CA GLY A 314 12.37 -10.42 -3.63
C GLY A 314 11.88 -10.01 -5.00
N TYR A 315 11.06 -10.77 -5.68
CA TYR A 315 10.70 -10.41 -7.04
C TYR A 315 9.40 -11.03 -7.49
N GLY A 316 8.36 -10.25 -7.39
CA GLY A 316 7.07 -10.62 -7.94
C GLY A 316 6.98 -10.52 -9.46
N ASP A 317 8.01 -10.00 -10.12
CA ASP A 317 8.01 -9.68 -11.54
C ASP A 317 8.76 -10.73 -12.37
N ALA A 318 8.37 -11.98 -12.25
CA ALA A 318 8.84 -13.00 -13.19
C ALA A 318 8.68 -12.53 -14.65
N TYR A 319 7.65 -11.73 -14.92
CA TYR A 319 7.40 -11.09 -16.20
C TYR A 319 8.59 -10.27 -16.73
N ASN A 320 9.16 -9.40 -15.89
CA ASN A 320 10.26 -8.54 -16.34
C ASN A 320 11.54 -9.31 -16.59
N ASP A 321 11.78 -10.41 -15.86
CA ASP A 321 12.94 -11.26 -16.05
C ASP A 321 12.90 -12.07 -17.34
N PHE A 322 11.69 -12.34 -17.85
CA PHE A 322 11.47 -13.13 -19.07
C PHE A 322 11.18 -12.27 -20.30
N GLY A 323 11.31 -10.95 -20.21
CA GLY A 323 11.06 -10.07 -21.35
C GLY A 323 9.64 -10.15 -21.88
N GLY A 324 8.67 -10.38 -21.01
CA GLY A 324 7.25 -10.49 -21.37
C GLY A 324 6.81 -11.86 -21.90
N ALA A 325 7.68 -12.87 -21.85
CA ALA A 325 7.33 -14.22 -22.33
C ALA A 325 6.40 -14.99 -21.37
N LEU A 326 6.27 -14.53 -20.13
CA LEU A 326 5.44 -15.18 -19.12
C LEU A 326 4.03 -14.56 -19.10
N THR A 327 3.02 -15.38 -19.32
CA THR A 327 1.63 -14.90 -19.24
C THR A 327 1.12 -14.93 -17.80
N LEU A 328 0.14 -14.07 -17.48
CA LEU A 328 -0.56 -14.10 -16.21
C LEU A 328 -1.17 -15.48 -15.91
N GLU A 329 -1.69 -16.14 -16.93
CA GLU A 329 -2.26 -17.49 -16.79
C GLU A 329 -1.20 -18.52 -16.40
N MET A 330 -0.02 -18.49 -17.02
CA MET A 330 1.09 -19.38 -16.64
C MET A 330 1.45 -19.24 -15.16
N CYS A 331 1.46 -18.04 -14.67
CA CYS A 331 1.75 -17.78 -13.26
C CYS A 331 0.57 -18.14 -12.34
N ARG A 332 -0.67 -17.78 -12.67
CA ARG A 332 -1.86 -18.00 -11.83
C ARG A 332 -2.27 -19.46 -11.70
N SER A 333 -2.07 -20.26 -12.73
CA SER A 333 -2.48 -21.67 -12.72
C SER A 333 -1.61 -22.56 -11.85
N GLY A 334 -0.38 -22.11 -11.52
CA GLY A 334 0.64 -22.98 -10.90
C GLY A 334 1.03 -24.18 -11.76
N LYS A 335 0.34 -24.39 -12.90
CA LYS A 335 0.52 -25.53 -13.80
C LYS A 335 1.91 -25.55 -14.45
N TYR A 336 2.48 -24.38 -14.68
CA TYR A 336 3.75 -24.22 -15.38
C TYR A 336 4.89 -23.82 -14.43
N LYS A 337 4.76 -24.12 -13.13
CA LYS A 337 5.76 -23.73 -12.12
C LYS A 337 7.16 -24.21 -12.47
N ASP A 338 7.33 -25.48 -12.81
CA ASP A 338 8.64 -26.08 -13.06
C ASP A 338 9.24 -25.56 -14.37
N GLU A 339 8.43 -25.33 -15.39
CA GLU A 339 8.84 -24.74 -16.65
C GLU A 339 9.29 -23.28 -16.48
N ILE A 340 8.56 -22.52 -15.65
CA ILE A 340 8.93 -21.14 -15.33
C ILE A 340 10.29 -21.13 -14.61
N ILE A 341 10.46 -21.96 -13.59
CA ILE A 341 11.74 -22.08 -12.86
C ILE A 341 12.87 -22.50 -13.81
N ALA A 342 12.61 -23.44 -14.70
CA ALA A 342 13.61 -23.91 -15.67
C ALA A 342 14.02 -22.83 -16.69
N MET A 343 13.13 -21.91 -17.01
CA MET A 343 13.43 -20.77 -17.90
C MET A 343 14.26 -19.69 -17.21
N MET A 344 14.32 -19.67 -15.89
CA MET A 344 15.09 -18.69 -15.12
C MET A 344 16.58 -18.98 -15.20
N ASP A 345 17.30 -18.19 -16.00
CA ASP A 345 18.73 -18.35 -16.18
C ASP A 345 19.52 -17.82 -14.97
N ALA A 346 20.24 -18.73 -14.30
CA ALA A 346 21.05 -18.40 -13.14
C ALA A 346 22.18 -17.39 -13.44
N SER A 347 22.66 -17.31 -14.68
CA SER A 347 23.70 -16.36 -15.08
C SER A 347 23.14 -14.95 -15.14
N LYS A 348 21.95 -14.79 -15.71
CA LYS A 348 21.23 -13.50 -15.76
C LYS A 348 20.86 -13.02 -14.38
N ALA A 349 20.43 -13.92 -13.48
CA ALA A 349 20.14 -13.56 -12.09
C ALA A 349 21.35 -12.96 -11.37
N LYS A 350 22.58 -13.52 -11.59
CA LYS A 350 23.81 -12.97 -11.01
C LYS A 350 24.20 -11.62 -11.57
N GLU A 351 24.07 -11.45 -12.90
CA GLU A 351 24.36 -10.17 -13.54
C GLU A 351 23.40 -9.10 -13.04
N ARG A 352 22.14 -9.42 -12.94
CA ARG A 352 21.10 -8.56 -12.39
C ARG A 352 21.38 -8.18 -10.95
N GLN A 353 21.74 -9.12 -10.09
CA GLN A 353 22.09 -8.83 -8.70
C GLN A 353 23.20 -7.78 -8.57
N LYS A 354 24.20 -7.81 -9.46
CA LYS A 354 25.23 -6.76 -9.48
C LYS A 354 24.67 -5.40 -9.84
N THR A 355 23.79 -5.35 -10.86
CA THR A 355 23.14 -4.10 -11.26
C THR A 355 22.24 -3.57 -10.16
N LEU A 356 21.51 -4.45 -9.49
CA LEU A 356 20.65 -4.07 -8.37
C LEU A 356 21.44 -3.63 -7.15
N GLN A 357 22.60 -4.25 -6.88
CA GLN A 357 23.49 -3.77 -5.82
C GLN A 357 24.00 -2.35 -6.12
N GLN A 358 24.31 -2.04 -7.37
CA GLN A 358 24.67 -0.68 -7.77
C GLN A 358 23.49 0.29 -7.55
N LEU A 359 22.26 -0.12 -7.89
CA LEU A 359 21.06 0.69 -7.64
C LEU A 359 20.84 0.93 -6.14
N LYS A 360 21.13 -0.05 -5.30
CA LYS A 360 21.10 0.09 -3.85
C LYS A 360 22.12 1.09 -3.37
N ASP A 361 23.37 0.94 -3.80
CA ASP A 361 24.46 1.85 -3.44
C ASP A 361 24.15 3.30 -3.89
N ASP A 362 23.42 3.44 -5.00
CA ASP A 362 22.93 4.72 -5.52
C ASP A 362 21.61 5.19 -4.85
N GLY A 363 21.04 4.42 -3.91
CA GLY A 363 19.79 4.73 -3.25
C GLY A 363 18.56 4.64 -4.18
N LYS A 364 18.61 3.76 -5.17
CA LYS A 364 17.59 3.63 -6.23
C LYS A 364 16.94 2.23 -6.29
N GLU A 365 17.07 1.42 -5.28
CA GLU A 365 16.44 0.10 -5.26
C GLU A 365 14.96 0.16 -4.89
N TRP A 366 14.21 -0.84 -5.34
CA TRP A 366 12.85 -1.10 -4.88
C TRP A 366 12.85 -2.04 -3.69
N GLU A 367 12.11 -1.70 -2.65
CA GLU A 367 11.95 -2.57 -1.50
C GLU A 367 10.60 -2.34 -0.80
N SER A 368 10.24 -3.28 0.07
CA SER A 368 9.15 -3.07 1.01
C SER A 368 9.55 -2.03 2.05
N VAL A 369 8.84 -0.91 2.07
CA VAL A 369 9.08 0.19 3.02
C VAL A 369 8.42 -0.13 4.35
N TRP A 370 7.16 -0.59 4.33
CA TRP A 370 6.47 -1.08 5.52
C TRP A 370 5.50 -2.22 5.17
N GLN A 371 5.14 -2.93 6.21
CA GLN A 371 4.02 -3.87 6.20
C GLN A 371 3.02 -3.53 7.29
N THR A 372 1.74 -3.66 6.99
CA THR A 372 0.67 -3.50 7.96
C THR A 372 -0.04 -4.82 8.22
N VAL A 373 -0.51 -4.98 9.47
CA VAL A 373 -1.55 -5.94 9.82
C VAL A 373 -2.65 -5.16 10.51
N ALA A 374 -3.82 -5.16 9.87
CA ALA A 374 -5.02 -4.50 10.37
C ALA A 374 -5.99 -5.54 10.93
N ASN A 375 -6.51 -5.32 12.15
CA ASN A 375 -7.65 -6.06 12.68
C ASN A 375 -8.86 -5.12 12.70
N CYS A 376 -9.81 -5.37 11.81
CA CYS A 376 -10.97 -4.51 11.63
C CYS A 376 -11.89 -4.50 12.85
N ASN A 377 -12.04 -5.63 13.53
CA ASN A 377 -12.91 -5.77 14.71
C ASN A 377 -12.32 -5.07 15.94
N ASN A 378 -11.02 -5.26 16.17
CA ASN A 378 -10.30 -4.62 17.27
C ASN A 378 -9.90 -3.17 16.96
N LYS A 379 -10.01 -2.75 15.69
CA LYS A 379 -9.64 -1.42 15.20
C LYS A 379 -8.18 -1.09 15.49
N THR A 380 -7.32 -2.08 15.27
CA THR A 380 -5.88 -1.99 15.48
C THR A 380 -5.13 -2.05 14.16
N LEU A 381 -4.06 -1.26 14.07
CA LEU A 381 -3.15 -1.22 12.93
C LEU A 381 -1.73 -1.43 13.45
N ARG A 382 -1.16 -2.58 13.15
CA ARG A 382 0.26 -2.88 13.37
C ARG A 382 1.03 -2.51 12.12
N VAL A 383 2.10 -1.75 12.27
CA VAL A 383 2.96 -1.33 11.17
C VAL A 383 4.40 -1.73 11.46
N THR A 384 5.03 -2.45 10.55
CA THR A 384 6.43 -2.85 10.61
C THR A 384 7.22 -2.18 9.49
N PHE A 385 8.27 -1.44 9.84
CA PHE A 385 9.18 -0.78 8.90
C PHE A 385 10.46 -1.60 8.76
N PHE A 386 11.04 -1.60 7.57
CA PHE A 386 12.18 -2.45 7.26
C PHE A 386 13.50 -1.72 7.08
N GLU A 387 13.48 -0.39 6.98
CA GLU A 387 14.71 0.39 6.83
C GLU A 387 15.65 0.26 8.02
N ASP A 388 15.12 0.33 9.22
CA ASP A 388 15.94 0.37 10.43
C ASP A 388 15.51 -0.72 11.42
N ASP A 389 16.19 -1.87 11.39
CA ASP A 389 16.05 -3.00 12.32
C ASP A 389 14.61 -3.52 12.51
N LYS A 390 13.73 -3.35 11.54
CA LYS A 390 12.36 -3.88 11.55
C LYS A 390 11.55 -3.34 12.74
N LEU A 391 11.48 -2.04 12.84
CA LEU A 391 10.69 -1.37 13.88
C LEU A 391 9.21 -1.66 13.71
N THR A 392 8.54 -2.05 14.77
CA THR A 392 7.12 -2.35 14.78
C THR A 392 6.38 -1.44 15.75
N PHE A 393 5.28 -0.86 15.29
CA PHE A 393 4.39 0.00 16.07
C PHE A 393 2.96 -0.54 16.01
N ASN A 394 2.21 -0.40 17.10
CA ASN A 394 0.80 -0.72 17.16
C ASN A 394 0.00 0.57 17.42
N PHE A 395 -1.01 0.79 16.62
CA PHE A 395 -1.91 1.93 16.70
C PHE A 395 -3.34 1.46 16.92
N SER A 396 -4.12 2.21 17.67
CA SER A 396 -5.55 1.99 17.92
C SER A 396 -6.26 3.32 18.05
N PHE A 397 -7.61 3.29 18.00
CA PHE A 397 -8.49 4.42 18.25
C PHE A 397 -8.79 4.57 19.74
#